data_ac2957b0fa16acee0b804cbafe568056
#
_entry.id   ac2957b0fa16acee0b804cbafe568056
#
_cell.length_a   1.000
_cell.length_b   1.000
_cell.length_c   1.000
_cell.angle_alpha   90.00
_cell.angle_beta   90.00
_cell.angle_gamma   90.00
#
_symmetry.space_group_name_H-M   'P 1'
#
loop_
_entity.id
_entity.type
_entity.pdbx_description
1 polymer ?
#
loop_
_entity_poly.entity_id
_entity_poly.type
_entity_poly.pdbx_seq_one_letter_code
_entity_poly.pdbx_strand_id
1 'polypeptide(L)'
;NAVEKGFELSEASNTPVMLELRIRACHVHGHFPTKDNVRPAFTLKDAIEHPKRDVNRIVLPPSSYMHEQEKIKDRWPAAVKFIQEHQINEFFSSSAKDFGIVLQGGMYNGVLRALEVLGLADAFGESKIPLYVLNVTYPLVDAEFKTFCTGKRGMLIVEEGQPDFIEQNIHAILRKADLQTRVHGKDFLPMA
;
A
#
# COMPACT_ATOMS: atom_id res chain seq x y z
N ASN A 1 2.86 -9.51 -9.36
CA ASN A 1 3.52 -8.50 -10.17
C ASN A 1 2.89 -7.13 -9.92
N ALA A 2 3.63 -6.19 -9.28
CA ALA A 2 3.09 -4.89 -8.85
C ALA A 2 2.57 -4.04 -10.02
N VAL A 3 3.24 -4.07 -11.19
CA VAL A 3 2.80 -3.34 -12.39
C VAL A 3 1.44 -3.83 -12.88
N GLU A 4 1.28 -5.14 -13.00
CA GLU A 4 0.02 -5.77 -13.43
C GLU A 4 -1.11 -5.42 -12.44
N LYS A 5 -0.85 -5.56 -11.14
CA LYS A 5 -1.82 -5.20 -10.10
C LYS A 5 -2.16 -3.71 -10.08
N GLY A 6 -1.21 -2.84 -10.43
CA GLY A 6 -1.46 -1.41 -10.57
C GLY A 6 -2.45 -1.10 -11.70
N PHE A 7 -2.32 -1.74 -12.85
CA PHE A 7 -3.30 -1.61 -13.94
C PHE A 7 -4.67 -2.17 -13.55
N GLU A 8 -4.71 -3.36 -12.95
CA GLU A 8 -5.98 -3.97 -12.49
C GLU A 8 -6.68 -3.08 -11.44
N LEU A 9 -5.95 -2.52 -10.49
CA LEU A 9 -6.47 -1.58 -9.49
C LEU A 9 -7.02 -0.31 -10.14
N SER A 10 -6.29 0.25 -11.13
CA SER A 10 -6.73 1.43 -11.86
C SER A 10 -8.06 1.20 -12.58
N GLU A 11 -8.19 0.08 -13.29
CA GLU A 11 -9.42 -0.28 -13.98
C GLU A 11 -10.58 -0.56 -13.01
N ALA A 12 -10.33 -1.31 -11.93
CA ALA A 12 -11.36 -1.67 -10.95
C ALA A 12 -11.91 -0.46 -10.17
N SER A 13 -11.08 0.55 -9.96
CA SER A 13 -11.46 1.73 -9.17
C SER A 13 -11.71 2.99 -9.99
N ASN A 14 -11.44 2.94 -11.30
CA ASN A 14 -11.47 4.13 -12.18
C ASN A 14 -10.63 5.29 -11.61
N THR A 15 -9.45 4.96 -11.03
CA THR A 15 -8.51 5.92 -10.44
C THR A 15 -7.12 5.75 -11.04
N PRO A 16 -6.34 6.82 -11.19
CA PRO A 16 -4.93 6.69 -11.54
C PRO A 16 -4.17 6.00 -10.42
N VAL A 17 -3.20 5.17 -10.79
CA VAL A 17 -2.29 4.50 -9.85
C VAL A 17 -0.86 4.97 -10.08
N MET A 18 -0.19 5.37 -9.01
CA MET A 18 1.22 5.73 -9.04
C MET A 18 2.04 4.57 -8.47
N LEU A 19 2.95 4.04 -9.27
CA LEU A 19 3.92 3.03 -8.82
C LEU A 19 5.22 3.73 -8.42
N GLU A 20 5.51 3.73 -7.14
CA GLU A 20 6.74 4.31 -6.60
C GLU A 20 7.89 3.30 -6.66
N LEU A 21 8.99 3.70 -7.26
CA LEU A 21 10.21 2.90 -7.37
C LEU A 21 11.36 3.60 -6.65
N ARG A 22 11.98 2.90 -5.70
CA ARG A 22 13.20 3.42 -5.05
C ARG A 22 14.35 3.40 -6.03
N ILE A 23 15.12 4.49 -6.10
CA ILE A 23 16.28 4.62 -6.99
C ILE A 23 17.25 3.42 -6.82
N ARG A 24 17.52 3.01 -5.58
CA ARG A 24 18.42 1.87 -5.31
C ARG A 24 17.90 0.56 -5.90
N ALA A 25 16.60 0.35 -5.93
CA ALA A 25 16.00 -0.82 -6.56
C ALA A 25 16.16 -0.81 -8.09
N CYS A 26 16.21 0.37 -8.70
CA CYS A 26 16.41 0.51 -10.15
C CYS A 26 17.81 0.09 -10.63
N HIS A 27 18.77 -0.06 -9.73
CA HIS A 27 20.12 -0.56 -10.03
C HIS A 27 20.26 -2.08 -9.89
N VAL A 28 19.22 -2.76 -9.43
CA VAL A 28 19.23 -4.22 -9.26
C VAL A 28 18.88 -4.89 -10.59
N HIS A 29 19.67 -5.86 -10.98
CA HIS A 29 19.42 -6.69 -12.16
C HIS A 29 18.93 -8.07 -11.70
N GLY A 30 18.03 -8.66 -12.47
CA GLY A 30 17.47 -9.97 -12.16
C GLY A 30 16.76 -10.59 -13.35
N HIS A 31 16.25 -11.80 -13.15
CA HIS A 31 15.45 -12.52 -14.13
C HIS A 31 14.11 -12.88 -13.53
N PHE A 32 13.08 -12.84 -14.35
CA PHE A 32 11.76 -13.29 -13.96
C PHE A 32 11.09 -14.04 -15.14
N PRO A 33 10.27 -15.06 -14.88
CA PRO A 33 9.48 -15.70 -15.93
C PRO A 33 8.41 -14.70 -16.42
N THR A 34 8.35 -14.51 -17.73
CA THR A 34 7.31 -13.69 -18.35
C THR A 34 6.07 -14.54 -18.60
N LYS A 35 4.91 -13.88 -18.61
CA LYS A 35 3.68 -14.47 -19.15
C LYS A 35 3.64 -14.28 -20.66
N ASP A 36 2.85 -15.09 -21.34
CA ASP A 36 2.57 -14.87 -22.76
C ASP A 36 1.89 -13.53 -23.00
N ASN A 37 2.23 -12.89 -24.12
CA ASN A 37 1.63 -11.64 -24.49
C ASN A 37 0.13 -11.81 -24.79
N VAL A 38 -0.69 -11.00 -24.12
CA VAL A 38 -2.13 -10.95 -24.37
C VAL A 38 -2.39 -9.81 -25.35
N ARG A 39 -3.09 -10.12 -26.44
CA ARG A 39 -3.49 -9.11 -27.42
C ARG A 39 -4.46 -8.13 -26.77
N PRO A 40 -4.24 -6.80 -26.89
CA PRO A 40 -5.16 -5.82 -26.32
C PRO A 40 -6.56 -5.93 -26.92
N ALA A 41 -7.58 -5.65 -26.12
CA ALA A 41 -8.98 -5.70 -26.53
C ALA A 41 -9.37 -4.61 -27.54
N PHE A 42 -8.57 -3.54 -27.63
CA PHE A 42 -8.75 -2.47 -28.61
C PHE A 42 -7.39 -2.01 -29.15
N THR A 43 -7.39 -1.38 -30.31
CA THR A 43 -6.19 -0.87 -30.96
C THR A 43 -6.20 0.65 -31.00
N LEU A 44 -5.06 1.26 -31.31
CA LEU A 44 -4.98 2.70 -31.57
C LEU A 44 -5.93 3.12 -32.68
N LYS A 45 -6.11 2.28 -33.71
CA LYS A 45 -7.05 2.52 -34.80
C LYS A 45 -8.48 2.65 -34.27
N ASP A 46 -8.93 1.73 -33.41
CA ASP A 46 -10.26 1.79 -32.80
C ASP A 46 -10.45 3.06 -31.97
N ALA A 47 -9.41 3.48 -31.23
CA ALA A 47 -9.46 4.70 -30.45
C ALA A 47 -9.57 5.99 -31.31
N ILE A 48 -8.96 5.99 -32.51
CA ILE A 48 -9.03 7.11 -33.44
C ILE A 48 -10.37 7.13 -34.18
N GLU A 49 -10.84 5.97 -34.67
CA GLU A 49 -12.07 5.85 -35.45
C GLU A 49 -13.33 5.99 -34.59
N HIS A 50 -13.26 5.52 -33.33
CA HIS A 50 -14.38 5.53 -32.38
C HIS A 50 -13.99 6.19 -31.04
N PRO A 51 -13.65 7.50 -31.03
CA PRO A 51 -13.23 8.16 -29.79
C PRO A 51 -14.36 8.20 -28.78
N LYS A 52 -14.14 7.59 -27.61
CA LYS A 52 -15.06 7.71 -26.47
C LYS A 52 -14.79 9.04 -25.77
N ARG A 53 -15.72 9.99 -25.90
CA ARG A 53 -15.66 11.26 -25.19
C ARG A 53 -16.74 11.30 -24.14
N ASP A 54 -16.33 11.45 -22.89
CA ASP A 54 -17.26 11.69 -21.77
C ASP A 54 -17.34 13.20 -21.51
N VAL A 55 -18.38 13.81 -22.04
CA VAL A 55 -18.62 15.27 -21.89
C VAL A 55 -18.99 15.65 -20.46
N ASN A 56 -19.36 14.67 -19.61
CA ASN A 56 -19.66 14.91 -18.21
C ASN A 56 -18.37 15.09 -17.36
N ARG A 57 -17.22 14.69 -17.88
CA ARG A 57 -15.92 14.87 -17.22
C ARG A 57 -15.28 16.25 -17.42
N ILE A 58 -16.09 17.25 -17.64
CA ILE A 58 -15.65 18.64 -17.67
C ILE A 58 -15.38 19.11 -16.24
N VAL A 59 -14.22 19.76 -16.02
CA VAL A 59 -13.82 20.28 -14.70
C VAL A 59 -14.45 21.64 -14.42
N LEU A 60 -15.76 21.74 -14.60
CA LEU A 60 -16.56 22.96 -14.36
C LEU A 60 -17.77 22.61 -13.49
N PRO A 61 -18.24 23.55 -12.66
CA PRO A 61 -19.50 23.36 -11.92
C PRO A 61 -20.69 23.15 -12.86
N PRO A 62 -21.63 22.22 -12.57
CA PRO A 62 -21.70 21.39 -11.37
C PRO A 62 -20.90 20.07 -11.47
N SER A 63 -20.31 19.75 -12.64
CA SER A 63 -19.67 18.45 -12.90
C SER A 63 -18.49 18.18 -11.96
N SER A 64 -17.70 19.19 -11.61
CA SER A 64 -16.59 19.04 -10.66
C SER A 64 -17.06 18.55 -9.28
N TYR A 65 -18.21 19.04 -8.81
CA TYR A 65 -18.80 18.56 -7.55
C TYR A 65 -19.30 17.12 -7.66
N MET A 66 -19.92 16.77 -8.78
CA MET A 66 -20.40 15.40 -9.04
C MET A 66 -19.23 14.40 -9.09
N HIS A 67 -18.11 14.76 -9.74
CA HIS A 67 -16.90 13.94 -9.75
C HIS A 67 -16.32 13.72 -8.37
N GLU A 68 -16.36 14.75 -7.51
CA GLU A 68 -15.90 14.61 -6.12
C GLU A 68 -16.80 13.66 -5.33
N GLN A 69 -18.12 13.72 -5.54
CA GLN A 69 -19.06 12.78 -4.93
C GLN A 69 -18.83 11.34 -5.41
N GLU A 70 -18.64 11.14 -6.71
CA GLU A 70 -18.30 9.84 -7.29
C GLU A 70 -16.98 9.29 -6.73
N LYS A 71 -15.95 10.14 -6.60
CA LYS A 71 -14.68 9.75 -6.00
C LYS A 71 -14.86 9.20 -4.58
N ILE A 72 -15.64 9.89 -3.76
CA ILE A 72 -15.84 9.53 -2.35
C ILE A 72 -16.75 8.30 -2.20
N LYS A 73 -17.83 8.21 -2.99
CA LYS A 73 -18.85 7.18 -2.82
C LYS A 73 -18.53 5.87 -3.53
N ASP A 74 -17.88 5.96 -4.67
CA ASP A 74 -17.72 4.81 -5.57
C ASP A 74 -16.25 4.44 -5.79
N ARG A 75 -15.43 5.37 -6.27
CA ARG A 75 -14.08 5.10 -6.72
C ARG A 75 -13.12 4.76 -5.59
N TRP A 76 -13.15 5.54 -4.51
CA TRP A 76 -12.32 5.31 -3.35
C TRP A 76 -12.65 3.99 -2.63
N PRO A 77 -13.93 3.70 -2.30
CA PRO A 77 -14.30 2.40 -1.76
C PRO A 77 -13.94 1.23 -2.65
N ALA A 78 -14.07 1.36 -3.97
CA ALA A 78 -13.67 0.33 -4.93
C ALA A 78 -12.16 0.06 -4.88
N ALA A 79 -11.33 1.10 -4.76
CA ALA A 79 -9.89 0.95 -4.61
C ALA A 79 -9.52 0.20 -3.32
N VAL A 80 -10.09 0.61 -2.19
CA VAL A 80 -9.86 -0.05 -0.89
C VAL A 80 -10.29 -1.51 -0.93
N LYS A 81 -11.47 -1.77 -1.50
CA LYS A 81 -11.98 -3.13 -1.66
C LYS A 81 -11.05 -4.00 -2.50
N PHE A 82 -10.58 -3.48 -3.63
CA PHE A 82 -9.63 -4.20 -4.51
C PHE A 82 -8.33 -4.55 -3.77
N ILE A 83 -7.77 -3.60 -3.01
CA ILE A 83 -6.54 -3.82 -2.23
C ILE A 83 -6.73 -4.99 -1.25
N GLN A 84 -7.87 -5.03 -0.56
CA GLN A 84 -8.18 -6.08 0.41
C GLN A 84 -8.44 -7.44 -0.25
N GLU A 85 -9.29 -7.50 -1.29
CA GLU A 85 -9.67 -8.74 -1.96
C GLU A 85 -8.49 -9.41 -2.65
N HIS A 86 -7.55 -8.63 -3.17
CA HIS A 86 -6.34 -9.13 -3.80
C HIS A 86 -5.15 -9.26 -2.86
N GLN A 87 -5.35 -8.98 -1.57
CA GLN A 87 -4.30 -9.08 -0.54
C GLN A 87 -2.98 -8.42 -0.99
N ILE A 88 -3.08 -7.18 -1.52
CA ILE A 88 -1.92 -6.48 -2.05
C ILE A 88 -0.94 -6.13 -0.93
N ASN A 89 -1.45 -5.74 0.24
CA ASN A 89 -0.66 -5.66 1.45
C ASN A 89 -0.48 -7.06 2.06
N GLU A 90 0.66 -7.32 2.68
CA GLU A 90 1.02 -8.66 3.14
C GLU A 90 1.18 -8.71 4.66
N PHE A 91 0.67 -9.78 5.24
CA PHE A 91 0.76 -10.06 6.68
C PHE A 91 1.62 -11.29 6.92
N PHE A 92 2.68 -11.12 7.71
CA PHE A 92 3.51 -12.22 8.17
C PHE A 92 3.25 -12.44 9.66
N SER A 93 2.60 -13.55 9.98
CA SER A 93 2.30 -13.93 11.36
C SER A 93 3.55 -14.45 12.08
N SER A 94 3.58 -14.32 13.39
CA SER A 94 4.63 -14.90 14.22
C SER A 94 4.13 -15.28 15.62
N SER A 95 5.02 -15.81 16.44
CA SER A 95 4.70 -16.20 17.83
C SER A 95 4.48 -15.00 18.75
N ALA A 96 5.12 -13.86 18.49
CA ALA A 96 4.92 -12.65 19.29
C ALA A 96 3.55 -12.05 19.02
N LYS A 97 2.77 -11.78 20.09
CA LYS A 97 1.43 -11.22 19.97
C LYS A 97 1.33 -9.77 20.41
N ASP A 98 2.22 -9.36 21.31
CA ASP A 98 2.15 -8.07 22.00
C ASP A 98 2.70 -6.90 21.20
N PHE A 99 3.50 -7.18 20.17
CA PHE A 99 4.20 -6.20 19.37
C PHE A 99 4.11 -6.54 17.89
N GLY A 100 4.25 -5.54 17.02
CA GLY A 100 4.27 -5.74 15.57
C GLY A 100 5.08 -4.66 14.87
N ILE A 101 5.47 -4.91 13.63
CA ILE A 101 6.16 -3.95 12.78
C ILE A 101 5.30 -3.71 11.55
N VAL A 102 5.05 -2.43 11.24
CA VAL A 102 4.44 -1.97 10.00
C VAL A 102 5.53 -1.31 9.17
N LEU A 103 5.62 -1.65 7.90
CA LEU A 103 6.69 -1.15 7.03
C LEU A 103 6.23 -0.98 5.59
N GLN A 104 6.83 -0.05 4.87
CA GLN A 104 6.66 0.06 3.42
C GLN A 104 7.32 -1.13 2.71
N GLY A 105 6.69 -1.64 1.64
CA GLY A 105 7.18 -2.79 0.87
C GLY A 105 8.63 -2.65 0.41
N GLY A 106 9.04 -1.46 -0.02
CA GLY A 106 10.43 -1.18 -0.39
C GLY A 106 11.45 -1.30 0.75
N MET A 107 11.02 -1.34 2.00
CA MET A 107 11.87 -1.50 3.19
C MET A 107 11.98 -2.97 3.65
N TYR A 108 11.17 -3.88 3.09
CA TYR A 108 11.02 -5.26 3.57
C TYR A 108 12.36 -6.00 3.75
N ASN A 109 13.18 -6.06 2.71
CA ASN A 109 14.47 -6.75 2.78
C ASN A 109 15.42 -6.14 3.82
N GLY A 110 15.41 -4.81 3.95
CA GLY A 110 16.22 -4.09 4.94
C GLY A 110 15.80 -4.40 6.37
N VAL A 111 14.49 -4.43 6.61
CA VAL A 111 13.92 -4.77 7.93
C VAL A 111 14.21 -6.23 8.28
N LEU A 112 13.98 -7.17 7.37
CA LEU A 112 14.31 -8.58 7.60
C LEU A 112 15.80 -8.77 7.92
N ARG A 113 16.68 -8.11 7.17
CA ARG A 113 18.11 -8.20 7.47
C ARG A 113 18.47 -7.63 8.83
N ALA A 114 17.85 -6.52 9.24
CA ALA A 114 18.04 -5.97 10.58
C ALA A 114 17.54 -6.93 11.67
N LEU A 115 16.38 -7.55 11.46
CA LEU A 115 15.83 -8.54 12.40
C LEU A 115 16.73 -9.79 12.49
N GLU A 116 17.28 -10.25 11.38
CA GLU A 116 18.25 -11.37 11.35
C GLU A 116 19.50 -11.04 12.18
N VAL A 117 20.09 -9.86 11.99
CA VAL A 117 21.27 -9.41 12.76
C VAL A 117 20.95 -9.32 14.27
N LEU A 118 19.72 -8.97 14.61
CA LEU A 118 19.26 -8.94 16.01
C LEU A 118 18.86 -10.32 16.56
N GLY A 119 18.92 -11.38 15.76
CA GLY A 119 18.46 -12.71 16.15
C GLY A 119 16.93 -12.84 16.27
N LEU A 120 16.20 -11.89 15.67
CA LEU A 120 14.73 -11.83 15.64
C LEU A 120 14.12 -12.35 14.34
N ALA A 121 14.93 -12.74 13.37
CA ALA A 121 14.54 -13.48 12.18
C ALA A 121 15.59 -14.54 11.86
N ASP A 122 15.21 -15.53 11.06
CA ASP A 122 16.14 -16.53 10.56
C ASP A 122 16.68 -16.15 9.15
N ALA A 123 17.60 -16.97 8.64
CA ALA A 123 18.20 -16.79 7.32
C ALA A 123 17.20 -17.01 6.16
N PHE A 124 16.03 -17.57 6.41
CA PHE A 124 14.96 -17.79 5.44
C PHE A 124 13.91 -16.69 5.43
N GLY A 125 14.06 -15.70 6.32
CA GLY A 125 13.15 -14.55 6.42
C GLY A 125 11.94 -14.77 7.34
N GLU A 126 11.95 -15.85 8.14
CA GLU A 126 10.91 -16.04 9.17
C GLU A 126 11.17 -15.14 10.37
N SER A 127 10.31 -14.17 10.58
CA SER A 127 10.42 -13.21 11.68
C SER A 127 9.72 -13.72 12.95
N LYS A 128 10.36 -13.51 14.11
CA LYS A 128 9.75 -13.73 15.43
C LYS A 128 8.74 -12.64 15.80
N ILE A 129 8.72 -11.52 15.08
CA ILE A 129 7.81 -10.40 15.26
C ILE A 129 6.87 -10.36 14.05
N PRO A 130 5.54 -10.24 14.25
CA PRO A 130 4.61 -10.14 13.12
C PRO A 130 4.86 -8.87 12.33
N LEU A 131 4.82 -9.00 10.99
CA LEU A 131 5.03 -7.90 10.07
C LEU A 131 3.75 -7.60 9.30
N TYR A 132 3.47 -6.32 9.09
CA TYR A 132 2.48 -5.85 8.14
C TYR A 132 3.20 -4.99 7.10
N VAL A 133 3.26 -5.50 5.87
CA VAL A 133 3.98 -4.90 4.75
C VAL A 133 3.01 -4.14 3.87
N LEU A 134 3.19 -2.83 3.82
CA LEU A 134 2.40 -1.93 2.99
C LEU A 134 2.98 -1.91 1.57
N ASN A 135 2.41 -2.70 0.69
CA ASN A 135 2.67 -2.61 -0.75
C ASN A 135 1.85 -1.48 -1.39
N VAL A 136 0.77 -1.05 -0.71
CA VAL A 136 0.02 0.17 -1.02
C VAL A 136 0.16 1.12 0.16
N THR A 137 0.84 2.24 -0.04
CA THR A 137 1.07 3.26 0.99
C THR A 137 -0.04 4.31 1.04
N TYR A 138 -0.87 4.39 0.01
CA TYR A 138 -2.03 5.27 -0.07
C TYR A 138 -3.05 4.74 -1.08
N PRO A 139 -4.36 4.57 -0.71
CA PRO A 139 -4.91 4.79 0.63
C PRO A 139 -4.47 3.71 1.63
N LEU A 140 -4.36 4.09 2.90
CA LEU A 140 -4.24 3.11 3.97
C LEU A 140 -5.59 2.39 4.17
N VAL A 141 -5.53 1.10 4.46
CA VAL A 141 -6.73 0.28 4.66
C VAL A 141 -7.04 0.15 6.15
N ASP A 142 -7.97 0.98 6.64
CA ASP A 142 -8.34 1.06 8.06
C ASP A 142 -8.64 -0.30 8.69
N ALA A 143 -9.35 -1.17 7.97
CA ALA A 143 -9.75 -2.48 8.48
C ALA A 143 -8.54 -3.41 8.72
N GLU A 144 -7.53 -3.36 7.85
CA GLU A 144 -6.29 -4.12 7.99
C GLU A 144 -5.49 -3.65 9.20
N PHE A 145 -5.34 -2.33 9.38
CA PHE A 145 -4.69 -1.76 10.57
C PHE A 145 -5.40 -2.15 11.86
N LYS A 146 -6.72 -2.03 11.90
CA LYS A 146 -7.52 -2.42 13.07
C LYS A 146 -7.29 -3.88 13.41
N THR A 147 -7.32 -4.76 12.43
CA THR A 147 -7.08 -6.20 12.62
C THR A 147 -5.65 -6.46 13.12
N PHE A 148 -4.66 -5.85 12.47
CA PHE A 148 -3.26 -6.05 12.84
C PHE A 148 -2.94 -5.53 14.25
N CYS A 149 -3.51 -4.40 14.64
CA CYS A 149 -3.24 -3.76 15.93
C CYS A 149 -4.00 -4.35 17.09
N THR A 150 -5.13 -5.04 16.84
CA THR A 150 -5.94 -5.62 17.89
C THR A 150 -5.14 -6.57 18.78
N GLY A 151 -5.18 -6.33 20.10
CA GLY A 151 -4.47 -7.10 21.09
C GLY A 151 -2.97 -6.81 21.21
N LYS A 152 -2.42 -5.90 20.41
CA LYS A 152 -1.01 -5.49 20.52
C LYS A 152 -0.86 -4.29 21.47
N ARG A 153 0.18 -4.35 22.30
CA ARG A 153 0.55 -3.27 23.22
C ARG A 153 1.30 -2.16 22.49
N GLY A 154 2.04 -2.50 21.44
CA GLY A 154 2.83 -1.55 20.68
C GLY A 154 3.13 -2.00 19.26
N MET A 155 3.52 -1.05 18.43
CA MET A 155 4.03 -1.31 17.09
C MET A 155 5.12 -0.33 16.73
N LEU A 156 6.01 -0.77 15.86
CA LEU A 156 7.01 0.07 15.22
C LEU A 156 6.60 0.34 13.76
N ILE A 157 6.60 1.60 13.38
CA ILE A 157 6.40 2.01 11.99
C ILE A 157 7.77 2.27 11.35
N VAL A 158 8.04 1.57 10.26
CA VAL A 158 9.25 1.79 9.45
C VAL A 158 8.84 2.47 8.14
N GLU A 159 8.95 3.78 8.14
CA GLU A 159 8.59 4.67 7.04
C GLU A 159 9.82 5.42 6.52
N GLU A 160 10.03 5.40 5.20
CA GLU A 160 11.15 6.09 4.56
C GLU A 160 10.84 7.59 4.36
N GLY A 161 11.85 8.42 4.55
CA GLY A 161 11.76 9.85 4.26
C GLY A 161 11.08 10.70 5.35
N GLN A 162 10.78 11.93 5.01
CA GLN A 162 10.07 12.91 5.82
C GLN A 162 9.01 13.59 4.94
N PRO A 163 7.84 14.01 5.50
CA PRO A 163 7.41 13.78 6.88
C PRO A 163 6.84 12.36 7.11
N ASP A 164 6.42 12.10 8.35
CA ASP A 164 5.90 10.82 8.87
C ASP A 164 4.40 10.64 8.57
N PHE A 165 4.02 10.72 7.32
CA PHE A 165 2.60 10.70 6.90
C PHE A 165 1.88 9.38 7.21
N ILE A 166 2.56 8.23 7.06
CA ILE A 166 1.97 6.94 7.36
C ILE A 166 1.72 6.83 8.86
N GLU A 167 2.70 7.16 9.68
CA GLU A 167 2.61 7.15 11.13
C GLU A 167 1.45 8.04 11.63
N GLN A 168 1.36 9.30 11.14
CA GLN A 168 0.28 10.22 11.48
C GLN A 168 -1.11 9.66 11.13
N ASN A 169 -1.25 9.07 9.94
CA ASN A 169 -2.52 8.46 9.53
C ASN A 169 -2.87 7.25 10.38
N ILE A 170 -1.89 6.42 10.75
CA ILE A 170 -2.11 5.28 11.64
C ILE A 170 -2.62 5.74 13.01
N HIS A 171 -2.03 6.79 13.59
CA HIS A 171 -2.55 7.38 14.83
C HIS A 171 -4.02 7.78 14.69
N ALA A 172 -4.41 8.41 13.58
CA ALA A 172 -5.79 8.80 13.34
C ALA A 172 -6.73 7.57 13.20
N ILE A 173 -6.29 6.51 12.52
CA ILE A 173 -7.05 5.26 12.37
C ILE A 173 -7.27 4.59 13.73
N LEU A 174 -6.20 4.44 14.53
CA LEU A 174 -6.27 3.82 15.84
C LEU A 174 -7.16 4.62 16.80
N ARG A 175 -7.04 5.94 16.79
CA ARG A 175 -7.88 6.79 17.64
C ARG A 175 -9.36 6.68 17.28
N LYS A 176 -9.71 6.67 15.99
CA LYS A 176 -11.09 6.47 15.53
C LYS A 176 -11.65 5.10 15.90
N ALA A 177 -10.77 4.08 16.00
CA ALA A 177 -11.14 2.72 16.35
C ALA A 177 -11.11 2.44 17.88
N ASP A 178 -10.75 3.44 18.69
CA ASP A 178 -10.53 3.30 20.14
C ASP A 178 -9.50 2.21 20.51
N LEU A 179 -8.48 2.04 19.67
CA LEU A 179 -7.38 1.11 19.92
C LEU A 179 -6.26 1.83 20.68
N GLN A 180 -5.79 1.20 21.77
CA GLN A 180 -4.78 1.78 22.67
C GLN A 180 -3.36 1.28 22.39
N THR A 181 -3.12 0.69 21.22
CA THR A 181 -1.80 0.25 20.77
C THR A 181 -0.86 1.45 20.67
N ARG A 182 0.28 1.41 21.34
CA ARG A 182 1.29 2.46 21.25
C ARG A 182 1.97 2.36 19.88
N VAL A 183 2.08 3.50 19.21
CA VAL A 183 2.78 3.63 17.93
C VAL A 183 4.12 4.27 18.20
N HIS A 184 5.16 3.70 17.64
CA HIS A 184 6.52 4.21 17.63
C HIS A 184 7.02 4.22 16.20
N GLY A 185 7.74 5.26 15.85
CA GLY A 185 8.29 5.43 14.51
C GLY A 185 9.57 6.23 14.57
N LYS A 186 9.58 7.38 13.95
CA LYS A 186 10.75 8.27 13.90
C LYS A 186 11.08 8.96 15.22
N ASP A 187 10.19 8.90 16.20
CA ASP A 187 10.45 9.36 17.57
C ASP A 187 11.63 8.65 18.24
N PHE A 188 11.98 7.44 17.81
CA PHE A 188 13.16 6.72 18.27
C PHE A 188 14.47 7.14 17.59
N LEU A 189 14.40 7.86 16.49
CA LEU A 189 15.58 8.27 15.76
C LEU A 189 16.01 9.66 16.22
N PRO A 190 17.24 9.83 16.77
CA PRO A 190 17.76 11.17 16.99
C PRO A 190 17.81 11.88 15.63
N MET A 191 17.08 12.98 15.51
CA MET A 191 17.20 13.85 14.35
C MET A 191 18.62 14.40 14.33
N ALA A 192 19.36 14.00 13.29
CA ALA A 192 20.70 14.52 13.05
C ALA A 192 20.65 15.99 12.58
#